data_8c49fcbee4f79b09828c33da9820dd28
#
_entry.id   8c49fcbee4f79b09828c33da9820dd28
#
_cell.length_a   1.000
_cell.length_b   1.000
_cell.length_c   1.000
_cell.angle_alpha   90.00
_cell.angle_beta   90.00
_cell.angle_gamma   90.00
#
_symmetry.space_group_name_H-M   'P 1'
#
loop_
_entity.id
_entity.type
_entity.pdbx_description
1 polymer ?
#
loop_
_entity_poly.entity_id
_entity_poly.type
_entity_poly.pdbx_seq_one_letter_code
_entity_poly.pdbx_strand_id
1 'polypeptide(L)'
;MPTNGINRALKLQFGLINYGNRYLTAEAFGFKVNASGVSLKKKQIWTLEQDEQDGQVVFLRSHLGRYLASDKDGKITCGAEKPDPECRFLIVPQSDGRWALQSEPYQRYFGGSADYLSCFAQAIGEQELWAVHLALHPQASLLSVARKRYAHLSASDGEISVDSNIPWGVDSLVTLVYQEGKYSLKTCDSRFLSNDGKLVKENNSTTSFTLELKSGKLAFKDCDGKYLTPVGPTGTLRSGRCSKPGKDELFDLEESHPQVVFQAANKRFVSVKQGVSISANQDVETDMETFQMEIDKESKKSMFRTNGGSYWTLVTHGEIQSTATDVEVNTMFDIEWRGHRVALKASNGKYVCTKKNGQLSAVSDAVGDDELLLMKLINRPMLILRGENGFVCHHKNSNTLDANRSVYDIFSLIFNNGAYNIKSVNGKFWYVSSSXLANSDGEKSEDFFLEFPEHGRIAIKGSNGKYLRGDQGGTLMCDGASIDASCLWEY
;
A
#
# COMPACT_ATOMS: atom_id res chain seq x y z
N MET A 1 22.50 10.34 3.79
CA MET A 1 21.61 10.45 4.95
C MET A 1 20.87 9.14 5.14
N PRO A 2 20.74 8.65 6.35
CA PRO A 2 20.03 7.39 6.58
C PRO A 2 18.54 7.53 6.37
N THR A 3 17.89 6.42 6.13
CA THR A 3 16.42 6.40 5.98
C THR A 3 15.71 6.70 7.29
N ASN A 4 16.29 6.23 8.39
CA ASN A 4 15.88 6.53 9.76
C ASN A 4 14.40 6.25 10.05
N GLY A 5 13.86 5.25 9.39
CA GLY A 5 12.51 4.85 9.73
C GLY A 5 11.46 5.92 9.51
N ILE A 6 11.62 6.71 8.45
CA ILE A 6 10.61 7.68 8.08
C ILE A 6 9.24 7.01 8.00
N ASN A 7 9.20 5.81 7.45
CA ASN A 7 7.97 5.04 7.39
C ASN A 7 8.19 3.69 8.07
N ARG A 8 7.09 3.07 8.45
CA ARG A 8 7.16 1.80 9.17
C ARG A 8 7.19 0.65 8.19
N ALA A 9 8.04 -0.35 8.48
CA ALA A 9 8.03 -1.59 7.71
C ALA A 9 6.69 -2.30 7.93
N LEU A 10 6.12 -2.81 6.85
CA LEU A 10 4.84 -3.48 6.91
C LEU A 10 5.03 -4.91 7.39
N LYS A 11 4.10 -5.39 8.20
CA LYS A 11 4.07 -6.79 8.57
C LYS A 11 3.66 -7.60 7.34
N LEU A 12 4.32 -8.73 7.15
CA LEU A 12 4.04 -9.56 5.97
C LEU A 12 2.80 -10.40 6.23
N GLN A 13 1.78 -10.16 5.43
CA GLN A 13 0.50 -10.84 5.54
C GLN A 13 0.18 -11.48 4.20
N PHE A 14 -0.33 -12.70 4.26
CA PHE A 14 -0.58 -13.49 3.06
C PHE A 14 -1.89 -14.24 3.16
N GLY A 15 -2.48 -14.50 2.01
CA GLY A 15 -3.45 -15.55 1.82
C GLY A 15 -2.74 -16.77 1.25
N LEU A 16 -3.09 -17.94 1.69
CA LEU A 16 -2.50 -19.19 1.22
C LEU A 16 -3.57 -19.98 0.50
N ILE A 17 -3.33 -20.27 -0.78
CA ILE A 17 -4.31 -20.88 -1.67
C ILE A 17 -3.89 -22.30 -1.97
N ASN A 18 -4.78 -23.26 -1.71
CA ASN A 18 -4.46 -24.66 -1.91
C ASN A 18 -4.63 -25.08 -3.38
N TYR A 19 -4.37 -26.34 -3.67
CA TYR A 19 -4.44 -26.87 -5.02
C TYR A 19 -5.84 -26.83 -5.61
N GLY A 20 -6.86 -26.72 -4.75
CA GLY A 20 -8.25 -26.58 -5.20
C GLY A 20 -8.69 -25.13 -5.33
N ASN A 21 -7.75 -24.20 -5.32
CA ASN A 21 -8.03 -22.77 -5.47
C ASN A 21 -8.89 -22.22 -4.33
N ARG A 22 -8.64 -22.70 -3.12
CA ARG A 22 -9.34 -22.25 -1.92
C ARG A 22 -8.33 -21.70 -0.92
N TYR A 23 -8.76 -20.76 -0.12
CA TYR A 23 -7.90 -20.05 0.83
C TYR A 23 -7.95 -20.71 2.21
N LEU A 24 -6.78 -20.80 2.83
CA LEU A 24 -6.67 -21.21 4.23
C LEU A 24 -7.42 -20.22 5.09
N THR A 25 -8.37 -20.74 5.87
CA THR A 25 -9.32 -19.93 6.63
C THR A 25 -9.26 -20.33 8.11
N ALA A 26 -9.23 -19.34 8.99
CA ALA A 26 -9.30 -19.57 10.44
C ALA A 26 -10.71 -19.25 10.92
N GLU A 27 -11.33 -20.19 11.62
CA GLU A 27 -12.67 -20.01 12.17
C GLU A 27 -12.59 -19.69 13.65
N ALA A 28 -13.49 -18.81 14.11
CA ALA A 28 -13.50 -18.42 15.52
C ALA A 28 -13.96 -19.56 16.41
N PHE A 29 -14.97 -20.30 15.98
CA PHE A 29 -15.50 -21.38 16.79
C PHE A 29 -14.53 -22.54 16.82
N GLY A 30 -14.04 -22.89 18.01
CA GLY A 30 -13.11 -23.99 18.19
C GLY A 30 -11.72 -23.74 17.63
N PHE A 31 -11.44 -22.55 17.15
CA PHE A 31 -10.16 -22.22 16.54
C PHE A 31 -9.73 -23.20 15.47
N LYS A 32 -10.69 -23.61 14.67
CA LYS A 32 -10.44 -24.58 13.60
C LYS A 32 -9.91 -23.88 12.36
N VAL A 33 -9.29 -24.64 11.49
CA VAL A 33 -8.85 -24.15 10.19
C VAL A 33 -9.41 -25.06 9.10
N ASN A 34 -9.63 -24.45 7.94
CA ASN A 34 -10.06 -25.19 6.77
C ASN A 34 -9.53 -24.49 5.53
N ALA A 35 -9.65 -25.13 4.38
CA ALA A 35 -9.26 -24.55 3.11
C ALA A 35 -10.50 -24.45 2.23
N SER A 36 -11.48 -23.67 2.67
CA SER A 36 -12.76 -23.51 1.99
C SER A 36 -13.04 -22.09 1.55
N GLY A 37 -12.21 -21.12 1.90
CA GLY A 37 -12.44 -19.72 1.54
C GLY A 37 -12.34 -19.50 0.04
N VAL A 38 -13.31 -18.76 -0.52
CA VAL A 38 -13.32 -18.52 -1.96
C VAL A 38 -12.60 -17.22 -2.33
N SER A 39 -12.29 -16.38 -1.34
CA SER A 39 -11.62 -15.11 -1.61
C SER A 39 -10.79 -14.70 -0.40
N LEU A 40 -9.99 -13.66 -0.59
CA LEU A 40 -9.07 -13.17 0.43
C LEU A 40 -9.77 -12.11 1.27
N LYS A 41 -10.35 -12.54 2.38
CA LYS A 41 -11.00 -11.65 3.33
C LYS A 41 -10.36 -11.83 4.69
N LYS A 42 -10.91 -11.18 5.71
CA LYS A 42 -10.30 -11.14 7.04
C LYS A 42 -9.89 -12.51 7.55
N LYS A 43 -10.77 -13.51 7.40
CA LYS A 43 -10.49 -14.86 7.91
C LYS A 43 -9.40 -15.58 7.14
N GLN A 44 -9.03 -15.10 5.96
CA GLN A 44 -8.04 -15.72 5.10
C GLN A 44 -6.68 -15.03 5.15
N ILE A 45 -6.52 -14.03 6.02
CA ILE A 45 -5.27 -13.28 6.11
C ILE A 45 -4.43 -13.83 7.25
N TRP A 46 -3.20 -14.22 6.92
CA TRP A 46 -2.24 -14.81 7.86
C TRP A 46 -1.03 -13.92 7.98
N THR A 47 -0.64 -13.62 9.21
CA THR A 47 0.56 -12.83 9.47
C THR A 47 1.72 -13.80 9.71
N LEU A 48 2.81 -13.60 8.99
CA LEU A 48 4.03 -14.38 9.19
C LEU A 48 4.92 -13.65 10.19
N GLU A 49 5.30 -14.36 11.25
CA GLU A 49 6.22 -13.84 12.25
C GLU A 49 7.48 -14.69 12.23
N GLN A 50 8.60 -14.01 12.25
CA GLN A 50 9.92 -14.66 12.23
C GLN A 50 10.32 -15.03 13.65
N ASP A 51 10.84 -16.26 13.84
CA ASP A 51 11.40 -16.62 15.13
C ASP A 51 12.64 -15.78 15.39
N GLU A 52 12.77 -15.24 16.61
CA GLU A 52 13.85 -14.32 16.92
C GLU A 52 15.22 -14.99 16.95
N GLN A 53 15.25 -16.28 17.26
CA GLN A 53 16.52 -16.98 17.42
C GLN A 53 16.90 -17.86 16.24
N ASP A 54 15.94 -18.20 15.38
CA ASP A 54 16.20 -19.02 14.21
C ASP A 54 15.53 -18.38 12.99
N GLY A 55 16.31 -17.78 12.13
CA GLY A 55 15.80 -17.03 10.99
C GLY A 55 15.10 -17.86 9.94
N GLN A 56 15.14 -19.19 10.04
CA GLN A 56 14.45 -20.04 9.09
C GLN A 56 13.07 -20.45 9.57
N VAL A 57 12.74 -20.22 10.84
CA VAL A 57 11.48 -20.64 11.41
C VAL A 57 10.50 -19.50 11.38
N VAL A 58 9.26 -19.79 10.95
CA VAL A 58 8.18 -18.82 10.94
C VAL A 58 7.00 -19.34 11.74
N PHE A 59 6.19 -18.40 12.21
CA PHE A 59 4.90 -18.68 12.85
C PHE A 59 3.81 -18.06 12.01
N LEU A 60 2.71 -18.79 11.84
CA LEU A 60 1.56 -18.29 11.09
C LEU A 60 0.46 -17.91 12.07
N ARG A 61 0.15 -16.63 12.11
CA ARG A 61 -0.80 -16.07 13.05
C ARG A 61 -2.08 -15.68 12.32
N SER A 62 -3.21 -16.17 12.84
CA SER A 62 -4.51 -15.90 12.22
C SER A 62 -5.01 -14.50 12.57
N HIS A 63 -6.13 -14.10 11.96
CA HIS A 63 -6.79 -12.84 12.28
C HIS A 63 -7.29 -12.80 13.73
N LEU A 64 -7.41 -13.94 14.37
CA LEU A 64 -7.83 -14.04 15.77
C LEU A 64 -6.66 -13.92 16.75
N GLY A 65 -5.44 -13.69 16.23
CA GLY A 65 -4.27 -13.58 17.07
C GLY A 65 -3.74 -14.92 17.57
N ARG A 66 -4.15 -16.00 16.95
CA ARG A 66 -3.76 -17.36 17.37
C ARG A 66 -2.86 -17.98 16.34
N TYR A 67 -2.05 -18.95 16.78
CA TYR A 67 -0.99 -19.52 15.96
C TYR A 67 -1.34 -20.92 15.46
N LEU A 68 -1.03 -21.16 14.19
CA LEU A 68 -1.18 -22.48 13.58
C LEU A 68 -0.20 -23.44 14.21
N ALA A 69 -0.65 -24.65 14.52
CA ALA A 69 0.19 -25.67 15.16
C ALA A 69 -0.14 -27.05 14.60
N SER A 70 0.88 -27.89 14.59
CA SER A 70 0.71 -29.31 14.24
C SER A 70 1.28 -30.17 15.35
N ASP A 71 0.51 -31.16 15.78
CA ASP A 71 1.04 -32.15 16.75
C ASP A 71 1.79 -33.25 16.03
N LYS A 72 2.28 -34.21 16.79
CA LYS A 72 3.11 -35.29 16.24
C LYS A 72 2.34 -36.17 15.27
N ASP A 73 1.03 -36.23 15.39
CA ASP A 73 0.18 -37.04 14.52
C ASP A 73 -0.33 -36.26 13.33
N GLY A 74 0.10 -35.01 13.19
CA GLY A 74 -0.30 -34.18 12.06
C GLY A 74 -1.61 -33.46 12.25
N LYS A 75 -2.17 -33.47 13.44
CA LYS A 75 -3.41 -32.76 13.70
C LYS A 75 -3.14 -31.27 13.76
N ILE A 76 -3.94 -30.51 13.05
CA ILE A 76 -3.78 -29.07 12.93
C ILE A 76 -4.75 -28.36 13.86
N THR A 77 -4.23 -27.39 14.60
CA THR A 77 -5.04 -26.50 15.43
C THR A 77 -4.55 -25.07 15.24
N CYS A 78 -5.38 -24.11 15.64
CA CYS A 78 -4.98 -22.69 15.57
C CYS A 78 -5.48 -21.95 16.79
N GLY A 79 -5.23 -22.51 17.96
CA GLY A 79 -5.71 -21.92 19.22
C GLY A 79 -4.62 -21.43 20.15
N ALA A 80 -3.36 -21.62 19.80
CA ALA A 80 -2.27 -21.21 20.68
C ALA A 80 -2.19 -19.69 20.78
N GLU A 81 -2.15 -19.18 22.01
CA GLU A 81 -2.04 -17.74 22.22
C GLU A 81 -0.62 -17.24 22.06
N LYS A 82 0.35 -18.11 22.26
CA LYS A 82 1.76 -17.81 22.09
C LYS A 82 2.41 -18.91 21.31
N PRO A 83 3.46 -18.62 20.54
CA PRO A 83 4.14 -19.67 19.80
C PRO A 83 4.75 -20.70 20.76
N ASP A 84 4.54 -21.97 20.47
CA ASP A 84 5.16 -23.07 21.19
C ASP A 84 5.88 -23.95 20.18
N PRO A 85 6.55 -25.04 20.62
CA PRO A 85 7.32 -25.82 19.64
C PRO A 85 6.50 -26.39 18.48
N GLU A 86 5.22 -26.65 18.68
CA GLU A 86 4.37 -27.18 17.61
C GLU A 86 3.89 -26.12 16.64
N CYS A 87 4.16 -24.84 16.93
CA CYS A 87 3.85 -23.73 16.04
C CYS A 87 4.97 -23.40 15.06
N ARG A 88 6.08 -24.10 15.15
CA ARG A 88 7.29 -23.80 14.37
C ARG A 88 7.20 -24.45 12.98
N PHE A 89 7.28 -23.62 11.95
CA PHE A 89 7.21 -24.08 10.56
C PHE A 89 8.39 -23.58 9.77
N LEU A 90 8.76 -24.35 8.75
CA LEU A 90 9.76 -23.96 7.76
C LEU A 90 9.05 -23.76 6.42
N ILE A 91 9.43 -22.72 5.71
CA ILE A 91 8.91 -22.49 4.36
C ILE A 91 9.87 -23.14 3.37
N VAL A 92 9.33 -23.97 2.48
CA VAL A 92 10.09 -24.62 1.41
C VAL A 92 9.57 -24.06 0.09
N PRO A 93 10.22 -23.01 -0.46
CA PRO A 93 9.72 -22.40 -1.69
C PRO A 93 9.91 -23.33 -2.88
N GLN A 94 8.97 -23.25 -3.82
CA GLN A 94 9.02 -24.06 -5.04
C GLN A 94 9.37 -23.17 -6.22
N SER A 95 9.84 -23.80 -7.29
CA SER A 95 10.26 -23.05 -8.46
C SER A 95 9.11 -22.30 -9.16
N ASP A 96 7.87 -22.75 -8.96
CA ASP A 96 6.71 -22.10 -9.57
C ASP A 96 6.09 -21.02 -8.70
N GLY A 97 6.73 -20.71 -7.55
CA GLY A 97 6.27 -19.64 -6.67
C GLY A 97 5.45 -20.10 -5.50
N ARG A 98 5.00 -21.35 -5.51
CA ARG A 98 4.22 -21.87 -4.39
C ARG A 98 5.16 -22.24 -3.25
N TRP A 99 4.57 -22.35 -2.05
CA TRP A 99 5.29 -22.74 -0.83
C TRP A 99 4.77 -24.08 -0.34
N ALA A 100 5.70 -24.90 0.20
CA ALA A 100 5.33 -25.96 1.12
C ALA A 100 5.67 -25.50 2.53
N LEU A 101 4.84 -25.88 3.48
CA LEU A 101 5.03 -25.55 4.90
C LEU A 101 5.33 -26.82 5.66
N GLN A 102 6.50 -26.87 6.28
CA GLN A 102 6.96 -28.07 6.97
C GLN A 102 6.99 -27.84 8.47
N SER A 103 6.35 -28.73 9.22
CA SER A 103 6.48 -28.70 10.67
C SER A 103 7.95 -28.91 11.04
N GLU A 104 8.51 -27.96 11.77
CA GLU A 104 9.92 -28.05 12.12
C GLU A 104 10.21 -29.22 13.07
N PRO A 105 9.42 -29.43 14.15
CA PRO A 105 9.73 -30.53 15.04
C PRO A 105 9.46 -31.92 14.46
N TYR A 106 8.49 -32.05 13.54
CA TYR A 106 8.08 -33.37 13.05
C TYR A 106 8.43 -33.63 11.60
N GLN A 107 8.92 -32.59 10.89
CA GLN A 107 9.40 -32.71 9.51
C GLN A 107 8.34 -33.27 8.56
N ARG A 108 7.10 -32.89 8.76
CA ARG A 108 5.97 -33.26 7.92
C ARG A 108 5.39 -32.03 7.25
N TYR A 109 4.71 -32.23 6.13
CA TYR A 109 4.22 -31.14 5.30
C TYR A 109 2.72 -30.94 5.47
N PHE A 110 2.33 -29.68 5.47
CA PHE A 110 0.96 -29.23 5.71
C PHE A 110 0.17 -29.17 4.41
N GLY A 111 -1.01 -29.77 4.38
CA GLY A 111 -1.83 -29.72 3.18
C GLY A 111 -3.20 -30.34 3.37
N GLY A 112 -3.93 -30.43 2.27
CA GLY A 112 -5.24 -31.03 2.24
C GLY A 112 -6.26 -30.13 1.58
N SER A 113 -7.53 -30.48 1.74
CA SER A 113 -8.63 -29.75 1.12
C SER A 113 -9.78 -29.60 2.10
N ALA A 114 -10.56 -28.53 1.90
CA ALA A 114 -11.75 -28.26 2.68
C ALA A 114 -11.48 -28.41 4.18
N ASP A 115 -12.18 -29.33 4.83
CA ASP A 115 -12.02 -29.56 6.27
C ASP A 115 -10.95 -30.60 6.58
N TYR A 116 -10.30 -31.16 5.56
CA TYR A 116 -9.36 -32.28 5.75
C TYR A 116 -7.93 -31.80 5.62
N LEU A 117 -7.54 -30.90 6.50
CA LEU A 117 -6.17 -30.38 6.56
C LEU A 117 -5.39 -31.17 7.60
N SER A 118 -4.15 -31.52 7.25
CA SER A 118 -3.25 -32.19 8.18
C SER A 118 -1.81 -31.85 7.83
N CYS A 119 -0.91 -32.12 8.75
CA CYS A 119 0.51 -31.92 8.56
C CYS A 119 1.22 -33.25 8.75
N PHE A 120 0.91 -34.22 7.87
CA PHE A 120 1.38 -35.56 8.03
C PHE A 120 2.15 -36.11 6.83
N ALA A 121 2.13 -35.40 5.71
CA ALA A 121 2.79 -35.87 4.49
C ALA A 121 4.31 -35.90 4.67
N GLN A 122 4.93 -36.98 4.21
CA GLN A 122 6.38 -37.13 4.30
C GLN A 122 7.11 -36.49 3.11
N ALA A 123 6.37 -36.23 2.04
CA ALA A 123 6.93 -35.62 0.84
C ALA A 123 5.97 -34.56 0.33
N ILE A 124 6.49 -33.66 -0.50
CA ILE A 124 5.70 -32.57 -1.06
C ILE A 124 4.99 -33.08 -2.30
N GLY A 125 3.67 -33.20 -2.21
CA GLY A 125 2.82 -33.45 -3.36
C GLY A 125 1.98 -32.23 -3.66
N GLU A 126 1.09 -32.36 -4.62
CA GLU A 126 0.25 -31.24 -5.03
C GLU A 126 -0.61 -30.71 -3.88
N GLN A 127 -1.04 -31.62 -2.99
CA GLN A 127 -1.90 -31.21 -1.87
C GLN A 127 -1.14 -30.45 -0.78
N GLU A 128 0.18 -30.45 -0.83
CA GLU A 128 1.01 -29.76 0.16
C GLU A 128 1.57 -28.44 -0.37
N LEU A 129 1.09 -27.99 -1.53
CA LEU A 129 1.58 -26.74 -2.13
C LEU A 129 0.53 -25.64 -1.98
N TRP A 130 1.03 -24.47 -1.61
CA TRP A 130 0.19 -23.29 -1.36
C TRP A 130 0.67 -22.13 -2.22
N ALA A 131 -0.23 -21.57 -3.00
CA ALA A 131 0.05 -20.33 -3.71
C ALA A 131 -0.03 -19.19 -2.70
N VAL A 132 0.83 -18.22 -2.85
CA VAL A 132 1.05 -17.17 -1.84
C VAL A 132 0.53 -15.86 -2.40
N HIS A 133 -0.55 -15.37 -1.80
CA HIS A 133 -1.18 -14.14 -2.23
C HIS A 133 -0.91 -13.08 -1.16
N LEU A 134 -0.02 -12.15 -1.48
CA LEU A 134 0.34 -11.08 -0.54
C LEU A 134 -0.91 -10.28 -0.20
N ALA A 135 -1.21 -10.16 1.10
CA ALA A 135 -2.44 -9.54 1.57
C ALA A 135 -2.26 -8.06 1.92
N LEU A 136 -1.09 -7.51 1.65
CA LEU A 136 -0.85 -6.08 1.82
C LEU A 136 -1.36 -5.33 0.61
N HIS A 137 -1.64 -4.03 0.80
CA HIS A 137 -1.93 -3.20 -0.35
C HIS A 137 -0.72 -3.25 -1.28
N PRO A 138 -0.92 -3.43 -2.59
CA PRO A 138 0.21 -3.72 -3.48
C PRO A 138 1.10 -2.55 -3.81
N GLN A 139 0.77 -1.34 -3.35
CA GLN A 139 1.61 -0.18 -3.59
C GLN A 139 2.32 0.20 -2.31
N ALA A 140 3.65 0.21 -2.35
CA ALA A 140 4.47 0.38 -1.16
C ALA A 140 5.80 1.00 -1.56
N SER A 141 6.59 1.34 -0.55
CA SER A 141 7.96 1.79 -0.75
C SER A 141 8.88 0.60 -0.56
N LEU A 142 9.79 0.39 -1.48
CA LEU A 142 10.69 -0.76 -1.46
C LEU A 142 12.06 -0.31 -0.93
N LEU A 143 12.49 -0.91 0.17
CA LEU A 143 13.71 -0.52 0.87
C LEU A 143 14.71 -1.67 0.84
N SER A 144 15.92 -1.41 0.34
CA SER A 144 16.99 -2.39 0.41
C SER A 144 17.52 -2.51 1.84
N VAL A 145 17.57 -3.73 2.35
CA VAL A 145 18.05 -3.96 3.71
C VAL A 145 19.53 -3.62 3.81
N ALA A 146 20.34 -4.05 2.83
CA ALA A 146 21.77 -3.83 2.89
C ALA A 146 22.16 -2.37 2.66
N ARG A 147 21.56 -1.74 1.66
CA ARG A 147 21.94 -0.37 1.31
C ARG A 147 21.22 0.67 2.15
N LYS A 148 20.10 0.31 2.77
CA LYS A 148 19.28 1.25 3.54
C LYS A 148 18.87 2.42 2.68
N ARG A 149 18.46 2.12 1.44
CA ARG A 149 18.04 3.10 0.45
C ARG A 149 16.77 2.60 -0.23
N TYR A 150 15.98 3.53 -0.71
CA TYR A 150 14.69 3.25 -1.35
C TYR A 150 14.83 3.16 -2.86
N ALA A 151 14.05 2.26 -3.43
CA ALA A 151 13.94 2.12 -4.87
C ALA A 151 13.10 3.24 -5.45
N HIS A 152 13.49 3.72 -6.64
CA HIS A 152 12.71 4.70 -7.37
C HIS A 152 13.04 4.60 -8.85
N LEU A 153 12.11 5.09 -9.66
CA LEU A 153 12.38 5.23 -11.10
C LEU A 153 13.49 6.26 -11.27
N SER A 154 14.53 5.92 -12.00
CA SER A 154 15.67 6.82 -12.12
C SER A 154 15.31 8.07 -12.93
N ALA A 155 16.11 9.14 -12.74
CA ALA A 155 15.88 10.39 -13.46
C ALA A 155 15.96 10.22 -14.97
N SER A 156 16.72 9.23 -15.43
CA SER A 156 16.82 8.94 -16.86
C SER A 156 15.68 8.10 -17.39
N ASP A 157 14.76 7.66 -16.53
CA ASP A 157 13.61 6.81 -16.87
C ASP A 157 13.96 5.45 -17.41
N GLY A 158 15.21 5.02 -17.29
CA GLY A 158 15.63 3.78 -17.91
C GLY A 158 15.79 2.61 -16.98
N GLU A 159 15.70 2.85 -15.67
CA GLU A 159 15.95 1.79 -14.70
C GLU A 159 15.36 2.19 -13.36
N ILE A 160 15.33 1.22 -12.44
CA ILE A 160 15.00 1.49 -11.05
C ILE A 160 16.34 1.57 -10.31
N SER A 161 16.56 2.67 -9.61
CA SER A 161 17.76 2.87 -8.79
C SER A 161 17.39 2.74 -7.32
N VAL A 162 18.29 2.15 -6.53
CA VAL A 162 18.07 1.94 -5.10
C VAL A 162 19.08 2.82 -4.38
N ASP A 163 18.84 4.13 -4.45
CA ASP A 163 19.78 5.11 -3.91
C ASP A 163 19.13 6.30 -3.23
N SER A 164 17.83 6.28 -3.02
CA SER A 164 17.15 7.40 -2.38
C SER A 164 17.18 7.28 -0.87
N ASN A 165 17.46 8.39 -0.18
CA ASN A 165 17.43 8.42 1.28
C ASN A 165 16.00 8.37 1.83
N ILE A 166 15.05 8.88 1.07
CA ILE A 166 13.64 8.95 1.48
C ILE A 166 12.77 8.53 0.30
N PRO A 167 11.57 8.01 0.56
CA PRO A 167 10.66 7.62 -0.53
C PRO A 167 9.80 8.83 -0.90
N TRP A 168 10.34 9.74 -1.70
CA TRP A 168 9.72 11.03 -1.99
C TRP A 168 9.40 11.16 -3.45
N GLY A 169 8.20 11.66 -3.73
CA GLY A 169 7.74 11.90 -5.09
C GLY A 169 7.13 10.65 -5.71
N VAL A 170 6.55 10.84 -6.88
CA VAL A 170 5.83 9.77 -7.58
C VAL A 170 6.77 8.66 -8.02
N ASP A 171 8.04 8.99 -8.29
CA ASP A 171 9.00 8.00 -8.78
C ASP A 171 9.30 6.92 -7.77
N SER A 172 9.00 7.14 -6.49
CA SER A 172 9.23 6.15 -5.45
C SER A 172 8.10 5.13 -5.32
N LEU A 173 7.03 5.30 -6.07
CA LEU A 173 5.90 4.36 -6.03
C LEU A 173 6.25 3.10 -6.78
N VAL A 174 6.15 1.96 -6.09
CA VAL A 174 6.36 0.64 -6.70
C VAL A 174 5.09 -0.16 -6.48
N THR A 175 4.57 -0.73 -7.55
CA THR A 175 3.38 -1.56 -7.48
C THR A 175 3.77 -3.01 -7.70
N LEU A 176 3.35 -3.87 -6.76
CA LEU A 176 3.58 -5.31 -6.85
C LEU A 176 2.37 -5.93 -7.52
N VAL A 177 2.54 -6.40 -8.75
CA VAL A 177 1.42 -6.93 -9.54
C VAL A 177 1.42 -8.44 -9.44
N TYR A 178 0.37 -9.00 -8.84
CA TYR A 178 0.21 -10.43 -8.67
C TYR A 178 -0.41 -11.05 -9.92
N GLN A 179 0.21 -12.10 -10.41
CA GLN A 179 -0.36 -12.82 -11.57
C GLN A 179 0.09 -14.26 -11.51
N GLU A 180 -0.87 -15.16 -11.35
CA GLU A 180 -0.63 -16.61 -11.39
C GLU A 180 0.49 -17.07 -10.46
N GLY A 181 0.44 -16.57 -9.23
CA GLY A 181 1.37 -16.98 -8.19
C GLY A 181 2.70 -16.26 -8.16
N LYS A 182 2.95 -15.39 -9.13
CA LYS A 182 4.20 -14.63 -9.19
C LYS A 182 3.92 -13.15 -9.14
N TYR A 183 4.98 -12.38 -8.92
CA TYR A 183 4.89 -10.94 -8.76
C TYR A 183 5.77 -10.21 -9.74
N SER A 184 5.27 -9.10 -10.26
CA SER A 184 6.02 -8.17 -11.09
C SER A 184 6.12 -6.86 -10.34
N LEU A 185 7.21 -6.12 -10.62
CA LEU A 185 7.42 -4.78 -10.05
C LEU A 185 7.12 -3.76 -11.14
N LYS A 186 6.14 -2.90 -10.88
CA LYS A 186 5.68 -1.94 -11.87
C LYS A 186 6.02 -0.53 -11.41
N THR A 187 6.60 0.24 -12.30
CA THR A 187 6.96 1.64 -12.02
C THR A 187 5.74 2.55 -12.14
N CYS A 188 5.89 3.81 -11.72
CA CYS A 188 4.79 4.76 -11.74
C CYS A 188 4.32 5.08 -13.16
N ASP A 189 5.14 4.83 -14.18
CA ASP A 189 4.74 5.04 -15.57
C ASP A 189 4.30 3.73 -16.24
N SER A 190 3.92 2.74 -15.44
CA SER A 190 3.30 1.49 -15.89
C SER A 190 4.21 0.58 -16.69
N ARG A 191 5.51 0.59 -16.37
CA ARG A 191 6.43 -0.37 -16.99
C ARG A 191 6.85 -1.42 -15.96
N PHE A 192 7.21 -2.59 -16.46
CA PHE A 192 7.61 -3.73 -15.63
C PHE A 192 9.13 -3.87 -15.60
N LEU A 193 9.66 -4.19 -14.44
CA LEU A 193 11.09 -4.45 -14.28
C LEU A 193 11.41 -5.85 -14.79
N SER A 194 12.30 -5.91 -15.77
CA SER A 194 12.85 -7.18 -16.24
C SER A 194 14.08 -7.56 -15.44
N ASN A 195 14.41 -8.84 -15.41
CA ASN A 195 15.50 -9.32 -14.57
C ASN A 195 16.87 -8.80 -15.00
N ASP A 196 17.00 -8.28 -16.21
CA ASP A 196 18.25 -7.63 -16.64
C ASP A 196 18.31 -6.14 -16.26
N GLY A 197 17.29 -5.64 -15.57
CA GLY A 197 17.24 -4.25 -15.12
C GLY A 197 16.52 -3.31 -16.06
N LYS A 198 16.13 -3.78 -17.25
CA LYS A 198 15.41 -2.93 -18.19
C LYS A 198 13.94 -2.83 -17.80
N LEU A 199 13.30 -1.75 -18.21
CA LEU A 199 11.88 -1.53 -17.99
C LEU A 199 11.14 -1.75 -19.31
N VAL A 200 10.13 -2.62 -19.28
CA VAL A 200 9.41 -3.04 -20.49
C VAL A 200 7.92 -2.86 -20.29
N LYS A 201 7.19 -2.74 -21.38
CA LYS A 201 5.75 -2.46 -21.33
C LYS A 201 4.91 -3.71 -21.09
N GLU A 202 5.42 -4.88 -21.44
CA GLU A 202 4.66 -6.12 -21.39
C GLU A 202 5.19 -7.03 -20.30
N ASN A 203 4.29 -7.64 -19.53
CA ASN A 203 4.65 -8.63 -18.54
C ASN A 203 5.00 -9.94 -19.24
N ASN A 204 6.10 -10.56 -18.82
CA ASN A 204 6.50 -11.84 -19.41
C ASN A 204 7.32 -12.62 -18.36
N SER A 205 7.98 -13.71 -18.78
CA SER A 205 8.72 -14.54 -17.82
C SER A 205 9.88 -13.79 -17.17
N THR A 206 10.51 -12.84 -17.89
CA THR A 206 11.65 -12.11 -17.34
C THR A 206 11.23 -11.04 -16.34
N THR A 207 9.95 -10.67 -16.33
CA THR A 207 9.43 -9.67 -15.39
C THR A 207 8.66 -10.29 -14.23
N SER A 208 8.60 -11.62 -14.17
CA SER A 208 7.82 -12.34 -13.16
C SER A 208 8.75 -12.95 -12.13
N PHE A 209 8.51 -12.65 -10.86
CA PHE A 209 9.38 -13.06 -9.77
C PHE A 209 8.62 -13.87 -8.74
N THR A 210 9.31 -14.84 -8.15
CA THR A 210 8.79 -15.59 -7.02
C THR A 210 9.23 -14.86 -5.75
N LEU A 211 8.27 -14.65 -4.84
CA LEU A 211 8.59 -14.07 -3.54
C LEU A 211 9.11 -15.15 -2.62
N GLU A 212 10.22 -14.85 -1.96
CA GLU A 212 10.74 -15.72 -0.91
C GLU A 212 10.95 -14.89 0.34
N LEU A 213 10.89 -15.57 1.48
CA LEU A 213 11.18 -14.95 2.77
C LEU A 213 12.49 -15.51 3.31
N LYS A 214 13.32 -14.60 3.79
CA LYS A 214 14.52 -14.99 4.52
C LYS A 214 14.70 -14.00 5.66
N SER A 215 14.78 -14.50 6.88
CA SER A 215 14.97 -13.68 8.07
C SER A 215 13.90 -12.58 8.19
N GLY A 216 12.69 -12.90 7.78
CA GLY A 216 11.57 -11.96 7.86
C GLY A 216 11.54 -10.92 6.78
N LYS A 217 12.44 -11.00 5.80
CA LYS A 217 12.53 -10.03 4.71
C LYS A 217 12.17 -10.70 3.40
N LEU A 218 11.90 -9.89 2.39
CA LEU A 218 11.49 -10.38 1.07
C LEU A 218 12.70 -10.49 0.13
N ALA A 219 12.71 -11.52 -0.70
CA ALA A 219 13.62 -11.68 -1.81
C ALA A 219 12.80 -11.97 -3.06
N PHE A 220 13.28 -11.53 -4.20
CA PHE A 220 12.61 -11.69 -5.49
C PHE A 220 13.46 -12.56 -6.41
N LYS A 221 12.99 -13.77 -6.68
CA LYS A 221 13.72 -14.74 -7.47
C LYS A 221 13.21 -14.71 -8.90
N ASP A 222 14.12 -14.56 -9.86
CA ASP A 222 13.73 -14.46 -11.27
C ASP A 222 13.55 -15.84 -11.91
N CYS A 223 13.25 -15.85 -13.20
CA CYS A 223 12.96 -17.08 -13.94
C CYS A 223 14.19 -17.98 -14.10
N ASP A 224 15.38 -17.45 -13.87
CA ASP A 224 16.62 -18.23 -13.99
C ASP A 224 17.15 -18.66 -12.63
N GLY A 225 16.41 -18.42 -11.56
CA GLY A 225 16.82 -18.82 -10.22
C GLY A 225 17.75 -17.84 -9.54
N LYS A 226 17.89 -16.64 -10.08
CA LYS A 226 18.73 -15.60 -9.50
C LYS A 226 17.84 -14.56 -8.80
N TYR A 227 18.45 -13.67 -8.02
CA TYR A 227 17.70 -12.77 -7.17
C TYR A 227 17.97 -11.32 -7.52
N LEU A 228 16.94 -10.49 -7.45
CA LEU A 228 17.11 -9.05 -7.61
C LEU A 228 18.03 -8.50 -6.53
N THR A 229 18.92 -7.61 -6.94
CA THR A 229 19.87 -6.98 -6.03
C THR A 229 20.21 -5.59 -6.57
N PRO A 230 20.52 -4.62 -5.70
CA PRO A 230 21.07 -3.35 -6.18
C PRO A 230 22.49 -3.52 -6.65
N VAL A 231 22.81 -3.01 -7.85
CA VAL A 231 24.11 -3.20 -8.48
C VAL A 231 24.73 -1.83 -8.76
N GLY A 232 26.01 -1.69 -8.42
CA GLY A 232 26.76 -0.49 -8.74
C GLY A 232 26.51 0.68 -7.83
N PRO A 233 27.08 1.84 -8.14
CA PRO A 233 27.00 2.98 -7.22
C PRO A 233 25.58 3.56 -7.07
N THR A 234 24.75 3.50 -8.10
CA THR A 234 23.37 3.98 -7.99
C THR A 234 22.41 2.89 -7.59
N GLY A 235 22.88 1.65 -7.41
CA GLY A 235 22.00 0.57 -6.99
C GLY A 235 20.99 0.18 -8.03
N THR A 236 21.38 0.08 -9.28
CA THR A 236 20.49 -0.39 -10.35
C THR A 236 19.88 -1.73 -9.95
N LEU A 237 18.58 -1.81 -9.95
CA LEU A 237 17.89 -3.02 -9.52
C LEU A 237 17.82 -3.99 -10.67
N ARG A 238 18.47 -5.15 -10.51
CA ARG A 238 18.51 -6.21 -11.51
C ARG A 238 18.95 -7.49 -10.85
N SER A 239 18.81 -8.60 -11.55
CA SER A 239 19.23 -9.88 -10.99
C SER A 239 20.75 -9.96 -10.92
N GLY A 240 21.23 -10.52 -9.83
CA GLY A 240 22.63 -10.76 -9.61
C GLY A 240 23.02 -12.18 -10.00
N ARG A 241 24.11 -12.64 -9.42
CA ARG A 241 24.66 -13.96 -9.75
C ARG A 241 24.34 -15.02 -8.72
N CYS A 242 23.80 -14.61 -7.55
CA CYS A 242 23.57 -15.53 -6.45
C CYS A 242 22.37 -16.42 -6.69
N SER A 243 22.49 -17.69 -6.33
CA SER A 243 21.38 -18.63 -6.39
C SER A 243 20.69 -18.81 -5.05
N LYS A 244 21.17 -18.10 -4.02
CA LYS A 244 20.52 -18.03 -2.71
C LYS A 244 20.57 -16.58 -2.25
N PRO A 245 19.52 -16.09 -1.59
CA PRO A 245 19.53 -14.68 -1.20
C PRO A 245 20.43 -14.44 0.00
N GLY A 246 21.32 -13.47 -0.14
CA GLY A 246 22.08 -12.93 0.96
C GLY A 246 21.50 -11.59 1.36
N LYS A 247 22.20 -10.88 2.23
CA LYS A 247 21.70 -9.60 2.73
C LYS A 247 21.41 -8.61 1.60
N ASP A 248 22.25 -8.62 0.56
CA ASP A 248 22.10 -7.68 -0.56
C ASP A 248 20.82 -7.92 -1.36
N GLU A 249 20.23 -9.10 -1.25
CA GLU A 249 19.05 -9.47 -2.00
C GLU A 249 17.77 -9.35 -1.18
N LEU A 250 17.84 -8.78 0.03
CA LEU A 250 16.70 -8.68 0.92
C LEU A 250 16.11 -7.27 0.92
N PHE A 251 14.80 -7.22 0.99
CA PHE A 251 14.04 -5.95 0.94
C PHE A 251 12.95 -5.93 1.99
N ASP A 252 12.67 -4.73 2.50
CA ASP A 252 11.47 -4.44 3.28
C ASP A 252 10.48 -3.69 2.41
N LEU A 253 9.20 -3.87 2.69
CA LEU A 253 8.16 -3.01 2.17
C LEU A 253 7.73 -2.07 3.28
N GLU A 254 7.68 -0.78 2.98
CA GLU A 254 7.19 0.21 3.94
C GLU A 254 5.93 0.85 3.39
N GLU A 255 5.09 1.30 4.31
CA GLU A 255 3.86 1.95 3.95
C GLU A 255 4.13 3.18 3.09
N SER A 256 3.38 3.33 2.00
CA SER A 256 3.45 4.52 1.16
C SER A 256 2.37 5.48 1.62
N HIS A 257 2.77 6.55 2.29
CA HIS A 257 1.82 7.58 2.70
C HIS A 257 1.45 8.48 1.53
N PRO A 258 0.26 9.07 1.54
CA PRO A 258 -0.09 10.03 0.50
C PRO A 258 0.84 11.23 0.55
N GLN A 259 1.24 11.70 -0.61
CA GLN A 259 2.05 12.90 -0.74
C GLN A 259 1.30 13.89 -1.59
N VAL A 260 1.32 15.15 -1.17
CA VAL A 260 0.48 16.18 -1.75
C VAL A 260 1.28 17.43 -2.06
N VAL A 261 0.74 18.20 -3.01
CA VAL A 261 1.22 19.54 -3.37
C VAL A 261 0.07 20.49 -3.12
N PHE A 262 0.36 21.66 -2.55
CA PHE A 262 -0.63 22.72 -2.32
C PHE A 262 -0.37 23.90 -3.21
N GLN A 263 -1.43 24.42 -3.82
CA GLN A 263 -1.37 25.67 -4.57
C GLN A 263 -2.28 26.68 -3.88
N ALA A 264 -1.73 27.85 -3.57
CA ALA A 264 -2.48 28.89 -2.86
C ALA A 264 -3.25 29.79 -3.81
N ALA A 265 -3.99 30.73 -3.26
CA ALA A 265 -4.79 31.66 -4.05
C ALA A 265 -3.93 32.56 -4.95
N ASN A 266 -2.68 32.75 -4.57
CA ASN A 266 -1.72 33.50 -5.42
C ASN A 266 -1.21 32.69 -6.61
N LYS A 267 -1.74 31.49 -6.80
CA LYS A 267 -1.38 30.57 -7.88
C LYS A 267 0.02 29.98 -7.73
N ARG A 268 0.67 30.17 -6.58
CA ARG A 268 2.01 29.65 -6.35
C ARG A 268 1.95 28.45 -5.42
N PHE A 269 2.98 27.62 -5.48
CA PHE A 269 3.04 26.38 -4.71
C PHE A 269 3.69 26.61 -3.36
N VAL A 270 3.11 25.97 -2.35
CA VAL A 270 3.63 25.99 -0.98
C VAL A 270 4.94 25.22 -0.95
N SER A 271 5.95 25.79 -0.29
CA SER A 271 7.32 25.30 -0.39
C SER A 271 8.11 25.54 0.90
N VAL A 272 9.17 24.74 1.06
CA VAL A 272 10.19 24.96 2.09
C VAL A 272 11.50 25.44 1.46
N LYS A 273 11.48 25.85 0.21
CA LYS A 273 12.72 26.15 -0.52
C LYS A 273 13.48 27.34 0.05
N GLN A 274 12.78 28.33 0.60
CA GLN A 274 13.42 29.55 1.03
C GLN A 274 13.49 29.70 2.55
N GLY A 275 13.65 28.59 3.26
CA GLY A 275 13.87 28.62 4.69
C GLY A 275 12.86 27.83 5.46
N VAL A 276 12.82 28.07 6.77
CA VAL A 276 11.94 27.27 7.64
C VAL A 276 10.49 27.70 7.56
N SER A 277 10.22 28.93 7.14
CA SER A 277 8.84 29.42 7.01
C SER A 277 8.17 28.77 5.81
N ILE A 278 6.99 28.23 6.03
CA ILE A 278 6.24 27.60 4.95
C ILE A 278 5.57 28.71 4.15
N SER A 279 5.87 28.80 2.87
CA SER A 279 5.42 29.92 2.04
C SER A 279 5.02 29.46 0.65
N ALA A 280 3.95 30.06 0.12
CA ALA A 280 3.50 29.82 -1.25
C ALA A 280 4.25 30.77 -2.18
N ASN A 281 5.44 30.35 -2.62
CA ASN A 281 6.35 31.22 -3.31
C ASN A 281 7.09 30.58 -4.50
N GLN A 282 6.62 29.43 -4.97
CA GLN A 282 7.30 28.73 -6.06
C GLN A 282 6.36 28.51 -7.23
N ASP A 283 6.92 28.42 -8.42
CA ASP A 283 6.13 28.23 -9.63
C ASP A 283 6.18 26.80 -10.18
N VAL A 284 7.03 25.92 -9.62
CA VAL A 284 7.14 24.55 -10.06
C VAL A 284 7.04 23.61 -8.86
N GLU A 285 6.68 22.37 -9.15
CA GLU A 285 6.50 21.34 -8.14
C GLU A 285 7.75 20.47 -8.10
N THR A 286 8.55 20.61 -7.03
CA THR A 286 9.70 19.76 -6.80
C THR A 286 9.50 19.04 -5.47
N ASP A 287 10.53 18.30 -5.01
CA ASP A 287 10.44 17.64 -3.72
C ASP A 287 10.25 18.64 -2.59
N MET A 288 10.68 19.88 -2.75
CA MET A 288 10.51 20.91 -1.72
C MET A 288 9.10 21.45 -1.64
N GLU A 289 8.27 21.18 -2.64
CA GLU A 289 6.86 21.55 -2.67
C GLU A 289 5.96 20.33 -2.40
N THR A 290 6.58 19.17 -2.13
CA THR A 290 5.85 17.93 -1.88
C THR A 290 5.87 17.64 -0.39
N PHE A 291 4.69 17.37 0.18
CA PHE A 291 4.57 17.09 1.60
C PHE A 291 3.90 15.74 1.81
N GLN A 292 4.45 14.96 2.73
CA GLN A 292 3.84 13.68 3.08
C GLN A 292 2.76 13.94 4.11
N MET A 293 1.55 13.50 3.81
CA MET A 293 0.43 13.67 4.72
C MET A 293 0.32 12.43 5.59
N GLU A 294 0.46 12.63 6.90
CA GLU A 294 0.33 11.56 7.88
C GLU A 294 -0.87 11.89 8.75
N ILE A 295 -1.65 10.89 9.10
CA ILE A 295 -2.88 11.13 9.84
C ILE A 295 -2.76 10.42 11.19
N ASP A 296 -3.02 11.18 12.25
CA ASP A 296 -2.96 10.65 13.60
C ASP A 296 -4.10 9.65 13.79
N LYS A 297 -3.76 8.47 14.31
CA LYS A 297 -4.73 7.39 14.38
C LYS A 297 -5.85 7.67 15.37
N GLU A 298 -5.56 8.43 16.44
CA GLU A 298 -6.57 8.72 17.46
C GLU A 298 -7.42 9.93 17.11
N SER A 299 -6.77 11.06 16.83
CA SER A 299 -7.49 12.31 16.59
C SER A 299 -8.00 12.45 15.17
N LYS A 300 -7.44 11.68 14.23
CA LYS A 300 -7.75 11.77 12.79
C LYS A 300 -7.29 13.10 12.18
N LYS A 301 -6.47 13.84 12.89
CA LYS A 301 -5.91 15.09 12.37
C LYS A 301 -4.71 14.79 11.49
N SER A 302 -4.38 15.73 10.61
CA SER A 302 -3.35 15.56 9.60
C SER A 302 -2.09 16.30 9.95
N MET A 303 -0.95 15.70 9.59
CA MET A 303 0.37 16.29 9.74
C MET A 303 1.04 16.30 8.39
N PHE A 304 1.87 17.31 8.13
CA PHE A 304 2.52 17.46 6.83
C PHE A 304 4.03 17.46 7.05
N ARG A 305 4.69 16.48 6.45
CA ARG A 305 6.12 16.27 6.62
C ARG A 305 6.84 16.72 5.36
N THR A 306 7.94 17.44 5.55
CA THR A 306 8.76 17.90 4.44
C THR A 306 9.75 16.83 4.02
N ASN A 307 10.38 17.05 2.85
CA ASN A 307 11.39 16.12 2.35
C ASN A 307 12.64 16.06 3.23
N GLY A 308 12.83 17.05 4.10
CA GLY A 308 13.91 17.02 5.08
C GLY A 308 13.58 16.28 6.37
N GLY A 309 12.34 15.80 6.50
CA GLY A 309 11.90 15.03 7.65
C GLY A 309 11.22 15.80 8.75
N SER A 310 11.16 17.13 8.64
CA SER A 310 10.51 17.97 9.63
C SER A 310 9.03 18.12 9.32
N TYR A 311 8.24 18.39 10.34
CA TYR A 311 6.80 18.62 10.20
C TYR A 311 6.48 20.11 10.18
N TRP A 312 5.45 20.47 9.44
CA TRP A 312 4.82 21.79 9.60
C TRP A 312 4.41 21.93 11.07
N THR A 313 4.68 23.08 11.65
CA THR A 313 4.27 23.33 13.02
C THR A 313 3.81 24.78 13.20
N LEU A 314 2.78 24.95 14.01
CA LEU A 314 2.29 26.25 14.41
C LEU A 314 3.26 26.83 15.45
N VAL A 315 3.76 28.03 15.18
CA VAL A 315 4.67 28.70 16.12
C VAL A 315 4.02 29.98 16.59
N THR A 316 4.75 30.72 17.42
CA THR A 316 4.27 31.97 18.04
C THR A 316 3.79 32.93 16.95
N HIS A 317 2.68 33.61 17.22
CA HIS A 317 2.03 34.58 16.32
C HIS A 317 1.37 33.94 15.08
N GLY A 318 1.21 32.61 15.09
CA GLY A 318 0.45 31.92 14.07
C GLY A 318 1.22 31.48 12.85
N GLU A 319 2.48 31.83 12.74
CA GLU A 319 3.28 31.44 11.57
C GLU A 319 3.41 29.91 11.50
N ILE A 320 3.45 29.37 10.29
CA ILE A 320 3.68 27.93 10.07
C ILE A 320 5.12 27.75 9.62
N GLN A 321 5.86 26.90 10.34
CA GLN A 321 7.27 26.64 10.05
C GLN A 321 7.53 25.15 9.98
N SER A 322 8.62 24.76 9.32
CA SER A 322 9.01 23.35 9.18
C SER A 322 10.11 23.01 10.17
N THR A 323 9.84 23.23 11.46
CA THR A 323 10.88 23.10 12.49
C THR A 323 10.68 21.95 13.44
N ALA A 324 9.53 21.28 13.42
CA ALA A 324 9.26 20.20 14.37
C ALA A 324 9.84 18.89 13.89
N THR A 325 10.57 18.19 14.75
CA THR A 325 11.10 16.88 14.43
C THR A 325 10.21 15.75 14.95
N ASP A 326 9.30 16.08 15.85
CA ASP A 326 8.37 15.10 16.44
C ASP A 326 6.95 15.59 16.29
N VAL A 327 6.03 14.63 16.29
CA VAL A 327 4.60 14.92 16.24
C VAL A 327 4.15 15.46 17.61
N GLU A 328 3.38 16.56 17.59
CA GLU A 328 2.80 17.13 18.79
C GLU A 328 1.53 17.89 18.39
N VAL A 329 0.86 18.50 19.35
CA VAL A 329 -0.42 19.15 19.09
C VAL A 329 -0.26 20.27 18.04
N ASN A 330 0.86 20.97 18.04
CA ASN A 330 1.08 22.08 17.11
C ASN A 330 1.46 21.62 15.70
N THR A 331 1.71 20.32 15.50
CA THR A 331 1.93 19.79 14.15
C THR A 331 0.66 19.24 13.53
N MET A 332 -0.47 19.29 14.22
CA MET A 332 -1.71 18.67 13.77
C MET A 332 -2.68 19.72 13.26
N PHE A 333 -3.31 19.41 12.12
CA PHE A 333 -4.25 20.29 11.45
C PHE A 333 -5.53 19.52 11.14
N ASP A 334 -6.66 20.21 11.20
CA ASP A 334 -7.92 19.68 10.65
C ASP A 334 -8.03 20.14 9.21
N ILE A 335 -8.36 19.21 8.32
CA ILE A 335 -8.64 19.55 6.92
C ILE A 335 -10.14 19.67 6.76
N GLU A 336 -10.61 20.78 6.22
CA GLU A 336 -12.00 20.98 5.86
C GLU A 336 -12.11 20.97 4.35
N TRP A 337 -12.94 20.11 3.84
CA TRP A 337 -13.11 19.91 2.40
C TRP A 337 -14.17 20.87 1.90
N ARG A 338 -13.78 21.79 1.02
CA ARG A 338 -14.66 22.86 0.53
C ARG A 338 -14.75 22.77 -0.99
N GLY A 339 -15.46 21.74 -1.50
CA GLY A 339 -15.58 21.55 -2.95
C GLY A 339 -14.25 21.19 -3.56
N HIS A 340 -13.76 22.03 -4.45
CA HIS A 340 -12.50 21.79 -5.13
C HIS A 340 -11.27 22.16 -4.29
N ARG A 341 -11.49 22.73 -3.11
CA ARG A 341 -10.37 23.25 -2.30
C ARG A 341 -10.47 22.73 -0.88
N VAL A 342 -9.41 23.01 -0.11
CA VAL A 342 -9.38 22.65 1.31
C VAL A 342 -9.00 23.86 2.13
N ALA A 343 -9.44 23.88 3.38
CA ALA A 343 -8.98 24.82 4.40
C ALA A 343 -8.33 24.03 5.51
N LEU A 344 -7.27 24.57 6.08
CA LEU A 344 -6.53 23.92 7.15
C LEU A 344 -6.72 24.70 8.44
N LYS A 345 -7.13 24.03 9.50
CA LYS A 345 -7.35 24.65 10.79
C LYS A 345 -6.28 24.17 11.76
N ALA A 346 -5.53 25.09 12.33
CA ALA A 346 -4.43 24.74 13.21
C ALA A 346 -4.92 24.51 14.66
N SER A 347 -4.00 24.11 15.53
CA SER A 347 -4.34 23.78 16.92
C SER A 347 -4.83 24.99 17.72
N ASN A 348 -4.53 26.20 17.27
CA ASN A 348 -5.05 27.41 17.91
C ASN A 348 -6.48 27.73 17.51
N GLY A 349 -7.11 26.89 16.71
CA GLY A 349 -8.47 27.11 16.25
C GLY A 349 -8.61 28.09 15.09
N LYS A 350 -7.48 28.57 14.56
CA LYS A 350 -7.51 29.51 13.46
C LYS A 350 -7.20 28.81 12.14
N TYR A 351 -7.70 29.37 11.05
CA TYR A 351 -7.43 28.85 9.72
C TYR A 351 -6.13 29.40 9.16
N VAL A 352 -5.42 28.54 8.44
CA VAL A 352 -4.19 28.91 7.77
C VAL A 352 -4.51 29.82 6.61
N CYS A 353 -3.83 30.94 6.59
CA CYS A 353 -4.03 32.00 5.60
C CYS A 353 -2.74 32.17 4.79
N THR A 354 -2.85 32.42 3.51
CA THR A 354 -1.71 32.79 2.68
C THR A 354 -1.61 34.30 2.68
N LYS A 355 -0.56 34.83 3.29
CA LYS A 355 -0.36 36.29 3.35
C LYS A 355 0.11 36.82 1.99
N LYS A 356 0.13 38.13 1.85
CA LYS A 356 0.52 38.75 0.57
C LYS A 356 1.93 38.38 0.14
N ASN A 357 2.82 38.16 1.10
CA ASN A 357 4.18 37.73 0.77
C ASN A 357 4.31 36.21 0.56
N GLY A 358 3.20 35.49 0.62
CA GLY A 358 3.17 34.05 0.43
C GLY A 358 3.28 33.22 1.70
N GLN A 359 3.67 33.83 2.81
CA GLN A 359 3.83 33.14 4.10
C GLN A 359 2.51 32.55 4.56
N LEU A 360 2.52 31.31 5.04
CA LEU A 360 1.36 30.70 5.65
C LEU A 360 1.32 31.02 7.13
N SER A 361 0.17 31.46 7.62
CA SER A 361 -0.03 31.78 9.03
C SER A 361 -1.45 31.43 9.46
N ALA A 362 -1.59 30.81 10.61
CA ALA A 362 -2.90 30.39 11.14
C ALA A 362 -3.45 31.53 11.99
N VAL A 363 -4.05 32.52 11.34
CA VAL A 363 -4.53 33.74 11.98
C VAL A 363 -5.97 34.08 11.66
N SER A 364 -6.65 33.35 10.78
CA SER A 364 -7.97 33.75 10.28
C SER A 364 -9.08 33.06 11.07
N ASP A 365 -10.15 33.82 11.34
CA ASP A 365 -11.31 33.27 12.03
C ASP A 365 -12.32 32.63 11.08
N ALA A 366 -12.23 32.94 9.80
CA ALA A 366 -13.18 32.45 8.81
C ALA A 366 -12.44 32.10 7.52
N VAL A 367 -13.10 31.35 6.65
CA VAL A 367 -12.50 30.88 5.40
C VAL A 367 -12.94 31.76 4.25
N GLY A 368 -11.98 32.44 3.64
CA GLY A 368 -12.15 33.19 2.41
C GLY A 368 -11.16 32.66 1.39
N ASP A 369 -10.94 33.42 0.33
CA ASP A 369 -10.05 32.97 -0.75
C ASP A 369 -8.62 32.73 -0.25
N ASP A 370 -8.15 33.55 0.68
CA ASP A 370 -6.77 33.41 1.16
C ASP A 370 -6.58 32.20 2.08
N GLU A 371 -7.65 31.59 2.55
CA GLU A 371 -7.59 30.42 3.40
C GLU A 371 -7.87 29.13 2.64
N LEU A 372 -8.10 29.21 1.34
CA LEU A 372 -8.38 28.02 0.52
C LEU A 372 -7.14 27.64 -0.26
N LEU A 373 -6.87 26.33 -0.26
CA LEU A 373 -5.73 25.75 -0.97
C LEU A 373 -6.23 24.67 -1.91
N LEU A 374 -5.61 24.60 -3.07
CA LEU A 374 -5.83 23.49 -3.99
C LEU A 374 -4.86 22.38 -3.55
N MET A 375 -5.36 21.22 -3.21
CA MET A 375 -4.52 20.10 -2.74
C MET A 375 -4.53 18.98 -3.78
N LYS A 376 -3.33 18.59 -4.23
CA LYS A 376 -3.19 17.56 -5.26
C LYS A 376 -2.42 16.37 -4.70
N LEU A 377 -3.04 15.20 -4.73
CA LEU A 377 -2.39 13.93 -4.40
C LEU A 377 -1.51 13.55 -5.58
N ILE A 378 -0.20 13.43 -5.35
CA ILE A 378 0.73 13.25 -6.46
C ILE A 378 1.27 11.84 -6.60
N ASN A 379 1.17 11.01 -5.58
CA ASN A 379 1.85 9.71 -5.64
C ASN A 379 0.89 8.55 -5.80
N ARG A 380 -0.26 8.79 -6.47
CA ARG A 380 -1.19 7.72 -6.85
C ARG A 380 -1.68 7.88 -8.28
N PRO A 381 -0.75 8.04 -9.26
CA PRO A 381 -1.21 8.09 -10.66
C PRO A 381 -1.83 6.77 -11.09
N MET A 382 -1.38 5.67 -10.49
CA MET A 382 -2.01 4.36 -10.60
C MET A 382 -2.70 4.11 -9.29
N LEU A 383 -4.02 3.90 -9.34
CA LEU A 383 -4.84 3.79 -8.14
C LEU A 383 -5.37 2.38 -8.00
N ILE A 384 -5.16 1.77 -6.83
CA ILE A 384 -5.71 0.47 -6.48
C ILE A 384 -6.52 0.68 -5.21
N LEU A 385 -7.76 0.22 -5.23
CA LEU A 385 -8.67 0.44 -4.10
C LEU A 385 -9.05 -0.89 -3.47
N ARG A 386 -8.94 -0.96 -2.15
CA ARG A 386 -9.39 -2.12 -1.40
C ARG A 386 -10.28 -1.66 -0.25
N GLY A 387 -11.53 -2.15 -0.28
CA GLY A 387 -12.48 -1.85 0.79
C GLY A 387 -12.60 -3.01 1.76
N GLU A 388 -13.59 -2.93 2.63
CA GLU A 388 -13.76 -3.95 3.67
C GLU A 388 -14.12 -5.32 3.08
N ASN A 389 -14.64 -5.37 1.87
CA ASN A 389 -15.05 -6.62 1.24
C ASN A 389 -14.09 -7.10 0.16
N GLY A 390 -13.06 -6.33 -0.16
CA GLY A 390 -12.07 -6.73 -1.15
C GLY A 390 -11.68 -5.60 -2.07
N PHE A 391 -10.98 -5.96 -3.14
CA PHE A 391 -10.48 -5.01 -4.13
C PHE A 391 -11.54 -4.63 -5.15
N VAL A 392 -11.38 -3.44 -5.71
CA VAL A 392 -12.23 -2.97 -6.81
C VAL A 392 -11.66 -3.45 -8.13
N CYS A 393 -12.52 -4.06 -8.94
CA CYS A 393 -12.18 -4.51 -10.27
C CYS A 393 -13.37 -4.34 -11.19
N HIS A 394 -13.08 -4.29 -12.47
CA HIS A 394 -14.11 -4.29 -13.50
C HIS A 394 -14.91 -5.60 -13.42
N HIS A 395 -16.23 -5.50 -13.45
CA HIS A 395 -17.08 -6.68 -13.50
C HIS A 395 -17.03 -7.27 -14.89
N LYS A 396 -16.74 -8.55 -14.97
CA LYS A 396 -16.52 -9.20 -16.26
C LYS A 396 -17.75 -9.05 -17.16
N ASN A 397 -17.50 -8.65 -18.40
CA ASN A 397 -18.55 -8.50 -19.43
C ASN A 397 -19.64 -7.51 -19.07
N SER A 398 -19.26 -6.45 -18.37
CA SER A 398 -20.22 -5.47 -17.89
C SER A 398 -19.55 -4.09 -17.85
N ASN A 399 -20.37 -3.07 -17.67
CA ASN A 399 -19.86 -1.71 -17.46
C ASN A 399 -19.76 -1.34 -15.98
N THR A 400 -19.99 -2.30 -15.10
CA THR A 400 -19.96 -2.03 -13.67
C THR A 400 -18.65 -2.48 -13.04
N LEU A 401 -18.53 -2.22 -11.75
CA LEU A 401 -17.34 -2.54 -10.97
C LEU A 401 -17.73 -3.42 -9.81
N ASP A 402 -16.86 -4.38 -9.49
CA ASP A 402 -17.00 -5.18 -8.27
C ASP A 402 -16.11 -4.59 -7.20
N ALA A 403 -16.51 -4.75 -5.94
CA ALA A 403 -15.72 -4.28 -4.80
C ALA A 403 -15.49 -5.39 -3.79
N ASN A 404 -15.48 -6.65 -4.24
CA ASN A 404 -15.30 -7.79 -3.35
C ASN A 404 -14.31 -8.80 -3.92
N ARG A 405 -13.38 -8.37 -4.75
CA ARG A 405 -12.49 -9.27 -5.46
C ARG A 405 -11.18 -9.48 -4.72
N SER A 406 -10.60 -10.64 -4.93
CA SER A 406 -9.27 -10.95 -4.38
C SER A 406 -8.15 -10.37 -5.22
N VAL A 407 -8.45 -10.03 -6.46
CA VAL A 407 -7.52 -9.40 -7.38
C VAL A 407 -8.01 -8.00 -7.68
N TYR A 408 -7.16 -7.18 -8.25
CA TYR A 408 -7.46 -5.77 -8.43
C TYR A 408 -7.18 -5.33 -9.85
N ASP A 409 -7.88 -4.28 -10.25
CA ASP A 409 -7.50 -3.51 -11.44
C ASP A 409 -6.71 -2.30 -10.99
N ILE A 410 -5.88 -1.81 -11.89
CA ILE A 410 -5.11 -0.59 -11.68
C ILE A 410 -5.79 0.51 -12.48
N PHE A 411 -6.31 1.51 -11.77
CA PHE A 411 -7.01 2.63 -12.39
C PHE A 411 -6.07 3.81 -12.49
N SER A 412 -6.32 4.69 -13.44
CA SER A 412 -5.57 5.95 -13.55
C SER A 412 -6.33 7.04 -12.81
N LEU A 413 -5.61 7.79 -11.99
CA LEU A 413 -6.17 8.91 -11.24
C LEU A 413 -5.63 10.19 -11.84
N ILE A 414 -6.51 11.04 -12.35
CA ILE A 414 -6.12 12.23 -13.08
C ILE A 414 -6.65 13.45 -12.34
N PHE A 415 -5.75 14.34 -11.94
CA PHE A 415 -6.12 15.53 -11.20
C PHE A 415 -6.81 16.53 -12.12
N ASN A 416 -7.91 17.13 -11.66
CA ASN A 416 -8.66 18.11 -12.41
C ASN A 416 -9.12 19.24 -11.49
N ASN A 417 -8.25 20.20 -11.26
CA ASN A 417 -8.56 21.43 -10.54
C ASN A 417 -9.24 21.19 -9.19
N GLY A 418 -8.66 20.29 -8.41
CA GLY A 418 -9.16 19.97 -7.07
C GLY A 418 -10.03 18.71 -7.02
N ALA A 419 -10.54 18.30 -8.15
CA ALA A 419 -11.24 17.03 -8.29
C ALA A 419 -10.35 16.03 -9.00
N TYR A 420 -10.84 14.82 -9.16
CA TYR A 420 -10.10 13.74 -9.83
C TYR A 420 -11.01 13.00 -10.79
N ASN A 421 -10.45 12.61 -11.93
CA ASN A 421 -11.12 11.73 -12.86
C ASN A 421 -10.48 10.36 -12.76
N ILE A 422 -11.27 9.30 -12.83
CA ILE A 422 -10.78 7.94 -12.67
C ILE A 422 -11.02 7.20 -13.98
N LYS A 423 -9.96 6.59 -14.50
CA LYS A 423 -9.98 5.95 -15.81
C LYS A 423 -9.62 4.49 -15.66
N SER A 424 -10.35 3.62 -16.34
CA SER A 424 -10.10 2.19 -16.32
C SER A 424 -9.10 1.80 -17.40
N VAL A 425 -8.70 0.54 -17.38
CA VAL A 425 -7.68 0.00 -18.32
C VAL A 425 -8.11 0.20 -19.76
N ASN A 426 -9.42 0.12 -20.03
CA ASN A 426 -9.94 0.27 -21.40
C ASN A 426 -9.97 1.73 -21.87
N GLY A 427 -9.47 2.66 -21.05
CA GLY A 427 -9.46 4.08 -21.42
C GLY A 427 -10.77 4.82 -21.17
N LYS A 428 -11.74 4.15 -20.59
CA LYS A 428 -13.05 4.76 -20.28
C LYS A 428 -13.06 5.29 -18.86
N PHE A 429 -13.95 6.25 -18.61
CA PHE A 429 -14.01 6.95 -17.34
C PHE A 429 -15.08 6.39 -16.42
N TRP A 430 -14.82 6.47 -15.13
CA TRP A 430 -15.83 6.20 -14.11
C TRP A 430 -16.88 7.30 -14.11
N TYR A 431 -18.11 6.93 -13.84
CA TYR A 431 -19.18 7.90 -13.62
C TYR A 431 -20.24 7.28 -12.71
N VAL A 432 -21.09 8.14 -12.17
CA VAL A 432 -22.17 7.73 -11.29
C VAL A 432 -23.46 7.69 -12.13
N SER A 433 -24.06 6.51 -12.21
CA SER A 433 -25.30 6.35 -12.97
C SER A 433 -26.49 6.94 -12.21
N SER A 434 -27.63 7.01 -12.88
CA SER A 434 -28.86 7.50 -12.24
C SER A 434 -29.33 6.63 -11.09
N SER A 435 -28.87 5.39 -11.04
CA SER A 435 -29.19 4.47 -9.94
C SER A 435 -28.09 4.37 -8.88
N UNK A 436 -26.95 5.24 -8.97
CA UNK A 436 -26.00 5.28 -8.18
C UNK A 436 -25.05 4.41 -8.26
N LEU A 437 -25.13 3.64 -9.16
CA LEU A 437 -24.03 2.68 -9.43
C LEU A 437 -22.80 3.41 -9.96
N ALA A 438 -21.64 2.93 -9.57
CA ALA A 438 -20.39 3.40 -10.15
C ALA A 438 -20.09 2.55 -11.38
N ASN A 439 -20.08 3.16 -12.53
CA ASN A 439 -19.82 2.50 -13.81
C ASN A 439 -18.47 2.95 -14.36
N SER A 440 -17.87 2.13 -15.22
CA SER A 440 -16.52 2.37 -15.73
C SER A 440 -16.45 2.45 -17.26
N ASP A 441 -17.55 2.76 -17.92
CA ASP A 441 -17.59 2.83 -19.38
C ASP A 441 -17.93 4.23 -19.89
N GLY A 442 -17.63 5.26 -19.15
CA GLY A 442 -17.93 6.63 -19.53
C GLY A 442 -17.03 7.13 -20.65
N GLU A 443 -17.64 7.80 -21.64
CA GLU A 443 -16.90 8.43 -22.71
C GLU A 443 -16.32 9.78 -22.29
N LYS A 444 -16.94 10.41 -21.30
CA LYS A 444 -16.50 11.71 -20.81
C LYS A 444 -16.03 11.58 -19.37
N SER A 445 -15.08 12.41 -19.00
CA SER A 445 -14.59 12.44 -17.61
C SER A 445 -15.66 12.98 -16.68
N GLU A 446 -15.67 12.46 -15.46
CA GLU A 446 -16.56 12.93 -14.41
C GLU A 446 -15.73 13.17 -13.16
N ASP A 447 -16.04 14.21 -12.42
CA ASP A 447 -15.25 14.59 -11.26
C ASP A 447 -15.67 13.80 -10.03
N PHE A 448 -14.65 13.32 -9.33
CA PHE A 448 -14.78 12.73 -8.00
C PHE A 448 -13.88 13.51 -7.06
N PHE A 449 -14.23 13.50 -5.77
CA PHE A 449 -13.48 14.24 -4.77
C PHE A 449 -12.95 13.28 -3.73
N LEU A 450 -11.67 13.44 -3.38
CA LEU A 450 -11.03 12.56 -2.41
C LEU A 450 -10.95 13.27 -1.07
N GLU A 451 -11.35 12.57 -0.01
CA GLU A 451 -11.18 13.03 1.36
C GLU A 451 -10.33 12.00 2.09
N PHE A 452 -9.56 12.50 3.05
CA PHE A 452 -8.63 11.66 3.79
C PHE A 452 -9.05 11.65 5.26
N PRO A 453 -10.03 10.81 5.62
CA PRO A 453 -10.61 10.89 6.96
C PRO A 453 -9.79 10.21 8.04
N GLU A 454 -8.91 9.27 7.67
CA GLU A 454 -8.15 8.54 8.66
C GLU A 454 -6.91 7.93 8.05
N HIS A 455 -6.04 7.40 8.90
CA HIS A 455 -4.79 6.79 8.47
C HIS A 455 -5.07 5.66 7.48
N GLY A 456 -4.43 5.72 6.33
CA GLY A 456 -4.42 4.62 5.37
C GLY A 456 -5.67 4.44 4.55
N ARG A 457 -6.66 5.31 4.70
CA ARG A 457 -7.92 5.17 3.97
C ARG A 457 -8.42 6.48 3.43
N ILE A 458 -9.02 6.41 2.25
CA ILE A 458 -9.69 7.57 1.65
C ILE A 458 -11.18 7.31 1.54
N ALA A 459 -11.93 8.39 1.44
CA ALA A 459 -13.32 8.38 1.02
C ALA A 459 -13.39 9.08 -0.33
N ILE A 460 -14.24 8.58 -1.21
CA ILE A 460 -14.38 9.11 -2.57
C ILE A 460 -15.82 9.60 -2.71
N LYS A 461 -15.98 10.88 -3.00
CA LYS A 461 -17.27 11.50 -3.12
C LYS A 461 -17.56 11.74 -4.60
N GLY A 462 -18.75 11.32 -5.04
CA GLY A 462 -19.13 11.49 -6.43
C GLY A 462 -19.71 12.85 -6.71
N SER A 463 -20.01 13.07 -7.99
CA SER A 463 -20.63 14.31 -8.45
C SER A 463 -22.02 14.53 -7.83
N ASN A 464 -22.66 13.46 -7.37
CA ASN A 464 -23.96 13.54 -6.70
C ASN A 464 -23.85 13.89 -5.21
N GLY A 465 -22.63 14.14 -4.71
CA GLY A 465 -22.42 14.49 -3.31
C GLY A 465 -22.45 13.33 -2.33
N LYS A 466 -22.56 12.10 -2.84
CA LYS A 466 -22.60 10.90 -2.02
C LYS A 466 -21.26 10.18 -2.07
N TYR A 467 -20.99 9.35 -1.05
CA TYR A 467 -19.72 8.63 -0.96
C TYR A 467 -19.78 7.26 -1.63
N LEU A 468 -18.69 6.89 -2.23
CA LEU A 468 -18.52 5.58 -2.87
C LEU A 468 -18.53 4.50 -1.80
N ARG A 469 -19.40 3.51 -1.97
CA ARG A 469 -19.63 2.46 -0.98
C ARG A 469 -19.64 1.10 -1.66
N GLY A 470 -18.97 0.12 -1.01
CA GLY A 470 -18.99 -1.27 -1.48
C GLY A 470 -19.79 -2.13 -0.53
N ASP A 471 -20.60 -3.05 -1.07
CA ASP A 471 -21.37 -3.95 -0.21
C ASP A 471 -20.79 -5.37 -0.27
N GLN A 472 -21.35 -6.27 0.54
CA GLN A 472 -20.86 -7.64 0.62
C GLN A 472 -21.02 -8.40 -0.68
N GLY A 473 -22.03 -8.07 -1.44
CA GLY A 473 -22.26 -8.71 -2.74
C GLY A 473 -21.32 -8.22 -3.83
N GLY A 474 -20.52 -7.20 -3.53
CA GLY A 474 -19.57 -6.66 -4.49
C GLY A 474 -20.07 -5.45 -5.25
N THR A 475 -21.30 -5.01 -5.02
CA THR A 475 -21.81 -3.85 -5.74
C THR A 475 -21.10 -2.59 -5.28
N LEU A 476 -20.70 -1.75 -6.21
CA LEU A 476 -20.05 -0.48 -5.94
C LEU A 476 -21.04 0.63 -6.32
N MET A 477 -21.46 1.39 -5.32
CA MET A 477 -22.47 2.45 -5.50
C MET A 477 -21.99 3.74 -4.87
N CYS A 478 -22.42 4.84 -5.44
CA CYS A 478 -22.12 6.15 -4.91
C CYS A 478 -23.36 6.66 -4.18
N ASP A 479 -23.69 6.01 -3.06
CA ASP A 479 -24.93 6.27 -2.33
C ASP A 479 -24.73 6.48 -0.83
N GLY A 480 -23.50 6.61 -0.36
CA GLY A 480 -23.23 6.83 1.05
C GLY A 480 -23.52 8.25 1.46
N ALA A 481 -24.45 8.43 2.43
CA ALA A 481 -24.78 9.78 2.90
C ALA A 481 -23.68 10.31 3.83
N SER A 482 -22.98 9.44 4.51
CA SER A 482 -21.88 9.80 5.39
C SER A 482 -20.80 8.70 5.31
N ILE A 483 -19.64 8.99 5.87
CA ILE A 483 -18.52 8.04 5.79
C ILE A 483 -18.66 7.01 6.91
N ASP A 484 -18.81 5.74 6.51
CA ASP A 484 -18.76 4.62 7.44
C ASP A 484 -17.77 3.60 6.88
N ALA A 485 -17.65 2.42 7.51
CA ALA A 485 -16.65 1.44 7.12
C ALA A 485 -16.78 1.01 5.66
N SER A 486 -18.00 0.97 5.13
CA SER A 486 -18.21 0.58 3.73
C SER A 486 -17.82 1.65 2.73
N CYS A 487 -17.50 2.86 3.21
CA CYS A 487 -17.09 4.00 2.37
C CYS A 487 -15.60 4.29 2.48
N LEU A 488 -14.83 3.44 3.16
CA LEU A 488 -13.41 3.66 3.38
C LEU A 488 -12.59 2.72 2.50
N TRP A 489 -11.59 3.28 1.83
CA TRP A 489 -10.81 2.55 0.83
C TRP A 489 -9.32 2.70 1.12
N GLU A 490 -8.62 1.57 1.21
CA GLU A 490 -7.16 1.58 1.16
C GLU A 490 -6.73 1.92 -0.26
N TYR A 491 -5.62 2.62 -0.36
CA TYR A 491 -5.20 3.16 -1.66
C TYR A 491 -3.70 3.22 -1.84
#